data_fefea23fa72ef253c8f417bb7e1a6f2e
#
_entry.id   fefea23fa72ef253c8f417bb7e1a6f2e
#
_cell.length_a   1.000
_cell.length_b   1.000
_cell.length_c   1.000
_cell.angle_alpha   90.00
_cell.angle_beta   90.00
_cell.angle_gamma   90.00
#
_symmetry.space_group_name_H-M   'P 1'
#
loop_
_entity.id
_entity.type
_entity.pdbx_description
1 polymer ?
#
loop_
_entity_poly.entity_id
_entity_poly.type
_entity_poly.pdbx_seq_one_letter_code
_entity_poly.pdbx_strand_id
1 'polypeptide(L)' 'MANIYTIYNSENQRIGQTPIRRQAEGVALGYAKRLGRAMFVDRTRLEDGDTRRVQFNPDGTLVLLWKGGEVRQGVMA' A
#
# COMPACT_ATOMS: atom_id res chain seq x y z
N MET A 1 -15.83 -6.28 9.50
CA MET A 1 -14.50 -6.83 9.33
C MET A 1 -13.47 -5.75 9.44
N ALA A 2 -12.48 -6.00 10.27
CA ALA A 2 -11.49 -4.99 10.55
C ALA A 2 -10.26 -5.20 9.67
N ASN A 3 -9.77 -4.13 9.09
CA ASN A 3 -8.54 -4.11 8.33
C ASN A 3 -7.62 -3.06 8.91
N ILE A 4 -6.32 -3.30 8.77
CA ILE A 4 -5.30 -2.32 9.10
C ILE A 4 -4.56 -1.99 7.81
N TYR A 5 -4.31 -0.71 7.59
CA TYR A 5 -3.59 -0.22 6.42
C TYR A 5 -2.27 0.36 6.89
N THR A 6 -1.19 -0.23 6.42
CA THR A 6 0.17 0.20 6.79
C THR A 6 0.82 0.84 5.58
N ILE A 7 1.37 2.03 5.77
CA ILE A 7 1.92 2.84 4.69
C ILE A 7 3.45 2.74 4.74
N TYR A 8 4.04 2.43 3.59
CA TYR A 8 5.49 2.32 3.44
C TYR A 8 5.98 3.28 2.36
N ASN A 9 7.17 3.80 2.54
CA ASN A 9 7.80 4.63 1.52
C ASN A 9 8.53 3.76 0.49
N SER A 10 9.19 4.41 -0.48
CA SER A 10 9.89 3.69 -1.54
C SER A 10 11.07 2.86 -1.04
N GLU A 11 11.53 3.12 0.16
CA GLU A 11 12.61 2.35 0.79
C GLU A 11 12.06 1.28 1.71
N ASN A 12 10.77 1.04 1.64
CA ASN A 12 10.08 0.03 2.44
C ASN A 12 10.13 0.32 3.94
N GLN A 13 10.21 1.58 4.30
CA GLN A 13 10.14 2.01 5.69
C GLN A 13 8.71 2.35 6.04
N ARG A 14 8.25 1.89 7.20
CA ARG A 14 6.89 2.17 7.63
C ARG A 14 6.76 3.64 8.02
N ILE A 15 5.78 4.30 7.42
CA ILE A 15 5.50 5.70 7.69
C ILE A 15 4.35 5.85 8.66
N GLY A 16 3.33 5.01 8.53
CA GLY A 16 2.16 5.11 9.39
C GLY A 16 1.26 3.93 9.24
N GLN A 17 0.20 3.94 10.05
CA GLN A 17 -0.75 2.85 10.08
C GLN A 17 -2.11 3.42 10.50
N THR A 18 -3.17 2.96 9.87
CA THR A 18 -4.51 3.44 10.16
C THR A 18 -5.52 2.35 9.82
N PRO A 19 -6.63 2.26 10.54
CA PRO A 19 -7.71 1.35 10.15
C PRO A 19 -8.60 1.93 9.05
N ILE A 20 -8.35 3.17 8.64
CA ILE A 20 -9.21 3.84 7.67
C ILE A 20 -8.54 3.85 6.30
N ARG A 21 -9.14 3.09 5.38
CA ARG A 21 -8.59 2.94 4.03
C ARG A 21 -8.35 4.28 3.34
N ARG A 22 -9.32 5.17 3.41
CA ARG A 22 -9.24 6.45 2.72
C ARG A 22 -8.08 7.29 3.21
N GLN A 23 -7.81 7.25 4.52
CA GLN A 23 -6.67 7.96 5.07
C GLN A 23 -5.36 7.41 4.54
N ALA A 24 -5.23 6.08 4.53
CA ALA A 24 -4.01 5.45 4.04
C ALA A 24 -3.76 5.81 2.58
N GLU A 25 -4.79 5.72 1.76
CA GLU A 25 -4.67 6.02 0.34
C GLU A 25 -4.32 7.48 0.11
N GLY A 26 -4.95 8.37 0.86
CA GLY A 26 -4.67 9.80 0.74
C GLY A 26 -3.24 10.15 1.12
N VAL A 27 -2.75 9.56 2.20
CA VAL A 27 -1.37 9.78 2.64
C VAL A 27 -0.39 9.24 1.61
N ALA A 28 -0.62 8.01 1.15
CA ALA A 28 0.28 7.38 0.18
C ALA A 28 0.34 8.18 -1.11
N LEU A 29 -0.81 8.55 -1.65
CA LEU A 29 -0.86 9.29 -2.90
C LEU A 29 -0.26 10.67 -2.76
N GLY A 30 -0.54 11.36 -1.64
CA GLY A 30 0.01 12.68 -1.39
C GLY A 30 1.53 12.66 -1.31
N TYR A 31 2.09 11.68 -0.60
CA TYR A 31 3.54 11.55 -0.53
C TYR A 31 4.14 11.14 -1.87
N ALA A 32 3.47 10.24 -2.60
CA ALA A 32 3.98 9.83 -3.91
C ALA A 32 4.12 11.02 -4.83
N LYS A 33 3.10 11.88 -4.86
CA LYS A 33 3.13 13.05 -5.71
C LYS A 33 4.17 14.06 -5.25
N ARG A 34 4.27 14.29 -3.95
CA ARG A 34 5.19 15.29 -3.41
C ARG A 34 6.64 14.87 -3.60
N LEU A 35 6.94 13.59 -3.35
CA LEU A 35 8.31 13.09 -3.40
C LEU A 35 8.72 12.62 -4.79
N GLY A 36 7.75 12.44 -5.70
CA GLY A 36 8.04 11.88 -7.01
C GLY A 36 8.48 10.43 -6.96
N ARG A 37 8.01 9.67 -5.96
CA ARG A 37 8.40 8.29 -5.74
C ARG A 37 7.18 7.46 -5.42
N ALA A 38 7.29 6.15 -5.69
CA ALA A 38 6.20 5.24 -5.35
C ALA A 38 6.07 5.07 -3.85
N MET A 39 4.83 4.92 -3.40
CA MET A 39 4.51 4.59 -2.02
C MET A 39 3.74 3.28 -2.01
N PHE A 40 3.72 2.61 -0.87
CA PHE A 40 3.07 1.31 -0.75
C PHE A 40 2.09 1.31 0.42
N VAL A 41 0.96 0.64 0.24
CA VAL A 41 0.00 0.44 1.31
C VAL A 41 -0.30 -1.05 1.42
N ASP A 42 -0.08 -1.60 2.59
CA ASP A 42 -0.42 -2.99 2.89
C ASP A 42 -1.75 -3.00 3.63
N ARG A 43 -2.75 -3.65 3.03
CA ARG A 43 -4.00 -3.88 3.73
C ARG A 43 -3.95 -5.26 4.36
N THR A 44 -4.04 -5.33 5.67
CA THR A 44 -4.07 -6.58 6.41
C THR A 44 -5.45 -6.77 7.01
N ARG A 45 -6.08 -7.88 6.68
CA ARG A 45 -7.34 -8.26 7.29
C ARG A 45 -7.03 -8.91 8.63
N LEU A 46 -7.56 -8.33 9.70
CA LEU A 46 -7.22 -8.79 11.04
C LEU A 46 -7.79 -10.17 11.34
N GLU A 47 -8.85 -10.53 10.64
CA GLU A 47 -9.55 -11.79 10.88
C GLU A 47 -8.68 -13.01 10.55
N ASP A 48 -7.95 -12.95 9.45
CA ASP A 48 -7.17 -14.09 8.97
C ASP A 48 -5.74 -13.73 8.57
N GLY A 49 -5.36 -12.46 8.71
CA GLY A 49 -4.02 -12.03 8.36
C GLY A 49 -3.78 -11.87 6.88
N ASP A 50 -4.81 -12.01 6.06
CA ASP A 50 -4.66 -11.84 4.62
C ASP A 50 -4.17 -10.43 4.31
N THR A 51 -3.10 -10.32 3.55
CA THR A 51 -2.48 -9.03 3.26
C THR A 51 -2.38 -8.80 1.76
N ARG A 52 -2.64 -7.57 1.36
CA ARG A 52 -2.49 -7.13 -0.02
C ARG A 52 -1.66 -5.86 -0.03
N ARG A 53 -0.73 -5.78 -0.97
CA ARG A 53 0.08 -4.58 -1.12
C ARG A 53 -0.26 -3.90 -2.43
N VAL A 54 -0.50 -2.59 -2.35
CA VAL A 54 -0.78 -1.77 -3.52
C VAL A 54 0.28 -0.69 -3.61
N GLN A 55 0.82 -0.49 -4.81
CA GLN A 55 1.79 0.56 -5.08
C GLN A 55 1.07 1.79 -5.60
N PHE A 56 1.37 2.95 -5.01
CA PHE A 56 0.82 4.24 -5.43
C PHE A 56 1.91 5.00 -6.15
N ASN A 57 1.71 5.25 -7.43
CA ASN A 57 2.71 5.93 -8.24
C ASN A 57 2.46 7.45 -8.25
N PRO A 58 3.52 8.25 -8.51
CA PRO A 58 3.37 9.71 -8.53
C PRO A 58 2.37 10.21 -9.56
N ASP A 59 2.14 9.46 -10.63
CA ASP A 59 1.19 9.86 -11.67
C ASP A 59 -0.25 9.51 -11.32
N GLY A 60 -0.49 8.93 -10.15
CA GLY A 60 -1.83 8.56 -9.69
C GLY A 60 -2.24 7.15 -10.03
N THR A 61 -1.41 6.38 -10.74
CA THR A 61 -1.75 4.99 -11.05
C THR A 61 -1.47 4.09 -9.87
N LEU A 62 -2.23 2.99 -9.79
CA LEU A 62 -2.11 2.01 -8.72
C LEU A 62 -1.75 0.67 -9.32
N VAL A 63 -0.92 -0.09 -8.61
CA VAL A 63 -0.51 -1.42 -9.04
C VAL A 63 -0.62 -2.37 -7.86
N LEU A 64 -1.35 -3.47 -8.04
CA LEU A 64 -1.44 -4.51 -7.02
C LEU A 64 -0.20 -5.38 -7.12
N LEU A 65 0.64 -5.37 -6.08
CA LEU A 65 1.92 -6.10 -6.11
C LEU A 65 1.77 -7.53 -5.64
N TRP A 66 0.97 -7.77 -4.58
CA TRP A 66 0.74 -9.12 -4.09
C TRP A 66 -0.47 -9.13 -3.16
N LYS A 67 -1.01 -10.32 -2.95
CA LYS A 67 -2.10 -10.52 -2.02
C LYS A 67 -1.94 -11.90 -1.39
N GLY A 68 -2.49 -12.04 -0.17
CA GLY A 68 -2.44 -13.32 0.52
C GLY A 68 -1.03 -13.79 0.83
N GLY A 69 -0.08 -12.87 0.93
CA GLY A 69 1.30 -13.18 1.18
C GLY A 69 2.09 -13.60 -0.05
N GLU A 70 1.44 -13.74 -1.19
CA GLU A 70 2.12 -14.10 -2.42
C GLU A 70 2.65 -12.87 -3.14
N VAL A 71 3.90 -12.93 -3.55
CA VAL A 71 4.49 -11.88 -4.36
C VAL A 71 4.17 -12.16 -5.83
N ARG A 72 3.58 -11.17 -6.50
CA ARG A 72 3.15 -11.35 -7.89
C ARG A 72 3.88 -10.40 -8.83
N GLN A 73 5.17 -10.36 -8.69
CA GLN A 73 5.98 -9.42 -9.44
C GLN A 73 5.85 -9.58 -10.94
N GLY A 74 5.90 -10.78 -11.41
CA GLY A 74 5.76 -11.01 -12.83
C GLY A 74 4.40 -10.62 -13.36
N VAL A 75 3.39 -10.76 -12.53
CA VAL A 75 2.02 -10.44 -12.91
C VAL A 75 1.86 -8.95 -13.08
N MET A 76 2.50 -8.20 -12.20
CA MET A 76 2.38 -6.77 -12.23
C MET A 76 3.15 -6.15 -13.38
N ALA A 77 4.10 -6.86 -13.82
CA ALA A 77 4.89 -6.40 -14.95
C ALA A 77 4.08 -6.47 -16.22
#